data_382dca082123f65eee8b7b299bd114bb
#
_entry.id   382dca082123f65eee8b7b299bd114bb
#
_cell.length_a   1.000
_cell.length_b   1.000
_cell.length_c   1.000
_cell.angle_alpha   90.00
_cell.angle_beta   90.00
_cell.angle_gamma   90.00
#
_symmetry.space_group_name_H-M   'P 1'
#
loop_
_entity.id
_entity.type
_entity.pdbx_description
1 polymer ?
#
loop_
_entity_poly.entity_id
_entity_poly.type
_entity_poly.pdbx_seq_one_letter_code
_entity_poly.pdbx_strand_id
1 'polypeptide(L)'
;MKRKMSSDLFDLTGKVIVLIGSAGRLGENFAYTISDAGSNVILIDIDDEKNRKLQKSILKKSKTKPLAFKVDITKKDELLEVSREIVKKYGKIDGLVNNAFYSPRQNIEKSANKFENFELGLWNDVVSVNLTGVFLCSQIFGKIISNQKTGGTIVNISSIYGINGADQRIYGKSKLNSPPSYAATKGAIVNFTKYLAAYWNRKNIRVNTMTLGGVLDETYMDKKFIKNYSEKTMLGRMANKDEYNGALLFLLSNASSYMTGANLILDGGWSAW
;
A
#
# COMPACT_ATOMS: atom_id res chain seq x y z
N MET A 1 6.84 30.92 -16.32
CA MET A 1 6.20 29.66 -15.90
C MET A 1 4.73 29.97 -15.56
N LYS A 2 3.74 29.35 -16.22
CA LYS A 2 2.33 29.56 -15.84
C LYS A 2 2.09 28.97 -14.45
N ARG A 3 1.41 29.71 -13.57
CA ARG A 3 1.00 29.23 -12.24
C ARG A 3 0.04 28.06 -12.42
N LYS A 4 0.39 26.88 -11.88
CA LYS A 4 -0.53 25.74 -11.86
C LYS A 4 -1.65 26.03 -10.86
N MET A 5 -2.88 25.73 -11.21
CA MET A 5 -4.00 25.78 -10.26
C MET A 5 -3.88 24.62 -9.27
N SER A 6 -4.41 24.76 -8.06
CA SER A 6 -4.36 23.71 -7.06
C SER A 6 -5.05 22.42 -7.50
N SER A 7 -6.13 22.52 -8.29
CA SER A 7 -6.82 21.37 -8.91
C SER A 7 -5.91 20.56 -9.83
N ASP A 8 -5.01 21.22 -10.57
CA ASP A 8 -4.11 20.56 -11.51
C ASP A 8 -3.00 19.77 -10.82
N LEU A 9 -2.72 20.09 -9.55
CA LEU A 9 -1.65 19.42 -8.79
C LEU A 9 -2.00 17.97 -8.45
N PHE A 10 -3.28 17.67 -8.27
CA PHE A 10 -3.78 16.37 -7.88
C PHE A 10 -4.34 15.54 -9.06
N ASP A 11 -4.31 16.09 -10.26
CA ASP A 11 -4.82 15.45 -11.47
C ASP A 11 -3.96 14.26 -11.87
N LEU A 12 -4.61 13.10 -12.06
CA LEU A 12 -4.01 11.86 -12.57
C LEU A 12 -4.54 11.49 -13.96
N THR A 13 -5.21 12.40 -14.66
CA THR A 13 -5.81 12.14 -15.95
C THR A 13 -4.80 11.56 -16.94
N GLY A 14 -5.15 10.41 -17.52
CA GLY A 14 -4.33 9.68 -18.49
C GLY A 14 -3.10 8.97 -17.90
N LYS A 15 -2.90 9.00 -16.58
CA LYS A 15 -1.88 8.20 -15.90
C LYS A 15 -2.28 6.73 -15.84
N VAL A 16 -1.31 5.86 -15.77
CA VAL A 16 -1.46 4.41 -15.58
C VAL A 16 -0.83 4.05 -14.24
N ILE A 17 -1.65 3.71 -13.26
CA ILE A 17 -1.22 3.40 -11.89
C ILE A 17 -1.48 1.94 -11.58
N VAL A 18 -0.43 1.20 -11.26
CA VAL A 18 -0.51 -0.19 -10.79
C VAL A 18 -0.78 -0.19 -9.29
N LEU A 19 -1.87 -0.82 -8.87
CA LEU A 19 -2.26 -0.99 -7.48
C LEU A 19 -2.20 -2.47 -7.10
N ILE A 20 -1.25 -2.82 -6.26
CA ILE A 20 -1.05 -4.16 -5.73
C ILE A 20 -1.88 -4.34 -4.45
N GLY A 21 -2.67 -5.42 -4.35
CA GLY A 21 -3.59 -5.66 -3.25
C GLY A 21 -4.87 -4.83 -3.36
N SER A 22 -5.39 -4.73 -4.57
CA SER A 22 -6.53 -3.88 -4.93
C SER A 22 -7.86 -4.37 -4.37
N ALA A 23 -8.05 -5.68 -4.18
CA ALA A 23 -9.27 -6.26 -3.63
C ALA A 23 -9.32 -6.25 -2.09
N GLY A 24 -8.24 -5.81 -1.44
CA GLY A 24 -8.18 -5.61 0.00
C GLY A 24 -8.97 -4.35 0.42
N ARG A 25 -9.21 -4.23 1.73
CA ARG A 25 -10.04 -3.18 2.33
C ARG A 25 -9.61 -1.75 1.98
N LEU A 26 -8.31 -1.42 2.09
CA LEU A 26 -7.78 -0.13 1.65
C LEU A 26 -7.60 -0.10 0.13
N GLY A 27 -7.23 -1.24 -0.48
CA GLY A 27 -7.02 -1.36 -1.91
C GLY A 27 -8.24 -0.98 -2.73
N GLU A 28 -9.43 -1.46 -2.34
CA GLU A 28 -10.69 -1.09 -2.99
C GLU A 28 -10.92 0.43 -2.93
N ASN A 29 -10.70 1.02 -1.75
CA ASN A 29 -10.89 2.46 -1.56
C ASN A 29 -9.85 3.28 -2.35
N PHE A 30 -8.60 2.84 -2.37
CA PHE A 30 -7.54 3.43 -3.17
C PHE A 30 -7.82 3.34 -4.68
N ALA A 31 -8.38 2.21 -5.14
CA ALA A 31 -8.75 2.03 -6.54
C ALA A 31 -9.78 3.05 -7.02
N TYR A 32 -10.82 3.31 -6.22
CA TYR A 32 -11.79 4.37 -6.51
C TYR A 32 -11.11 5.74 -6.53
N THR A 33 -10.33 6.08 -5.52
CA THR A 33 -9.63 7.37 -5.42
C THR A 33 -8.73 7.63 -6.63
N ILE A 34 -7.94 6.63 -7.04
CA ILE A 34 -7.05 6.72 -8.20
C ILE A 34 -7.85 6.90 -9.50
N SER A 35 -8.97 6.17 -9.63
CA SER A 35 -9.84 6.27 -10.80
C SER A 35 -10.59 7.59 -10.86
N ASP A 36 -11.11 8.09 -9.74
CA ASP A 36 -11.84 9.36 -9.65
C ASP A 36 -10.93 10.56 -9.96
N ALA A 37 -9.61 10.42 -9.69
CA ALA A 37 -8.60 11.39 -10.11
C ALA A 37 -8.21 11.28 -11.61
N GLY A 38 -8.89 10.43 -12.41
CA GLY A 38 -8.74 10.34 -13.86
C GLY A 38 -7.71 9.31 -14.35
N SER A 39 -7.13 8.50 -13.47
CA SER A 39 -6.13 7.50 -13.84
C SER A 39 -6.75 6.19 -14.31
N ASN A 40 -6.09 5.53 -15.28
CA ASN A 40 -6.34 4.13 -15.59
C ASN A 40 -5.67 3.26 -14.52
N VAL A 41 -6.44 2.81 -13.54
CA VAL A 41 -5.92 1.96 -12.46
C VAL A 41 -5.81 0.51 -12.94
N ILE A 42 -4.67 -0.11 -12.67
CA ILE A 42 -4.40 -1.53 -12.91
C ILE A 42 -4.52 -2.24 -11.58
N LEU A 43 -5.54 -3.03 -11.45
CA LEU A 43 -5.91 -3.76 -10.25
C LEU A 43 -5.21 -5.11 -10.22
N ILE A 44 -4.34 -5.33 -9.26
CA ILE A 44 -3.61 -6.61 -9.09
C ILE A 44 -3.91 -7.16 -7.70
N ASP A 45 -4.48 -8.37 -7.67
CA ASP A 45 -4.79 -9.08 -6.44
C ASP A 45 -4.77 -10.60 -6.65
N ILE A 46 -4.66 -11.36 -5.57
CA ILE A 46 -4.80 -12.83 -5.58
C ILE A 46 -6.27 -13.25 -5.62
N ASP A 47 -7.19 -12.42 -5.09
CA ASP A 47 -8.64 -12.62 -5.12
C ASP A 47 -9.23 -12.10 -6.43
N ASP A 48 -9.26 -12.97 -7.45
CA ASP A 48 -9.76 -12.61 -8.80
C ASP A 48 -11.23 -12.18 -8.78
N GLU A 49 -12.07 -12.83 -7.98
CA GLU A 49 -13.51 -12.56 -7.96
C GLU A 49 -13.79 -11.13 -7.48
N LYS A 50 -13.24 -10.76 -6.30
CA LYS A 50 -13.38 -9.40 -5.78
C LYS A 50 -12.74 -8.37 -6.68
N ASN A 51 -11.58 -8.70 -7.25
CA ASN A 51 -10.85 -7.80 -8.13
C ASN A 51 -11.64 -7.47 -9.41
N ARG A 52 -12.27 -8.47 -10.03
CA ARG A 52 -13.14 -8.25 -11.19
C ARG A 52 -14.46 -7.54 -10.84
N LYS A 53 -15.02 -7.78 -9.67
CA LYS A 53 -16.19 -7.02 -9.18
C LYS A 53 -15.84 -5.53 -9.03
N LEU A 54 -14.68 -5.24 -8.44
CA LEU A 54 -14.17 -3.88 -8.30
C LEU A 54 -13.97 -3.21 -9.67
N GLN A 55 -13.32 -3.88 -10.62
CA GLN A 55 -13.16 -3.40 -11.98
C GLN A 55 -14.50 -3.02 -12.62
N LYS A 56 -15.48 -3.92 -12.56
CA LYS A 56 -16.82 -3.66 -13.11
C LYS A 56 -17.50 -2.46 -12.44
N SER A 57 -17.33 -2.31 -11.14
CA SER A 57 -17.88 -1.17 -10.41
C SER A 57 -17.25 0.16 -10.81
N ILE A 58 -15.94 0.20 -11.00
CA ILE A 58 -15.23 1.40 -11.48
C ILE A 58 -15.67 1.75 -12.89
N LEU A 59 -15.77 0.77 -13.80
CA LEU A 59 -16.22 0.99 -15.19
C LEU A 59 -17.63 1.60 -15.28
N LYS A 60 -18.49 1.35 -14.32
CA LYS A 60 -19.84 1.94 -14.27
C LYS A 60 -19.86 3.40 -13.81
N LYS A 61 -18.85 3.83 -13.04
CA LYS A 61 -18.83 5.14 -12.37
C LYS A 61 -17.82 6.11 -12.99
N SER A 62 -16.84 5.61 -13.74
CA SER A 62 -15.74 6.40 -14.25
C SER A 62 -15.55 6.22 -15.75
N LYS A 63 -15.00 7.25 -16.40
CA LYS A 63 -14.58 7.19 -17.82
C LYS A 63 -13.21 6.52 -18.01
N THR A 64 -12.54 6.16 -16.94
CA THR A 64 -11.25 5.47 -16.97
C THR A 64 -11.39 4.03 -17.46
N LYS A 65 -10.29 3.41 -17.88
CA LYS A 65 -10.28 2.05 -18.41
C LYS A 65 -9.44 1.14 -17.50
N PRO A 66 -9.94 0.75 -16.31
CA PRO A 66 -9.20 -0.12 -15.40
C PRO A 66 -9.00 -1.51 -16.02
N LEU A 67 -7.89 -2.16 -15.68
CA LEU A 67 -7.66 -3.59 -15.88
C LEU A 67 -7.61 -4.31 -14.55
N ALA A 68 -8.01 -5.58 -14.54
CA ALA A 68 -7.89 -6.44 -13.36
C ALA A 68 -7.16 -7.72 -13.73
N PHE A 69 -6.17 -8.08 -12.89
CA PHE A 69 -5.37 -9.29 -13.03
C PHE A 69 -5.34 -10.06 -11.72
N LYS A 70 -5.50 -11.39 -11.82
CA LYS A 70 -5.19 -12.30 -10.72
C LYS A 70 -3.69 -12.58 -10.74
N VAL A 71 -2.98 -12.21 -9.68
CA VAL A 71 -1.52 -12.41 -9.58
C VAL A 71 -1.13 -12.74 -8.15
N ASP A 72 -0.33 -13.77 -7.97
CA ASP A 72 0.45 -13.97 -6.77
C ASP A 72 1.76 -13.20 -6.88
N ILE A 73 1.91 -12.13 -6.12
CA ILE A 73 3.07 -11.23 -6.17
C ILE A 73 4.38 -11.90 -5.72
N THR A 74 4.32 -13.09 -5.13
CA THR A 74 5.50 -13.91 -4.82
C THR A 74 6.02 -14.66 -6.06
N LYS A 75 5.25 -14.67 -7.15
CA LYS A 75 5.56 -15.35 -8.42
C LYS A 75 6.05 -14.34 -9.45
N LYS A 76 7.38 -14.30 -9.63
CA LYS A 76 8.03 -13.34 -10.54
C LYS A 76 7.51 -13.43 -11.97
N ASP A 77 7.25 -14.63 -12.48
CA ASP A 77 6.82 -14.84 -13.87
C ASP A 77 5.42 -14.27 -14.13
N GLU A 78 4.49 -14.42 -13.16
CA GLU A 78 3.16 -13.81 -13.25
C GLU A 78 3.24 -12.27 -13.33
N LEU A 79 4.11 -11.66 -12.51
CA LEU A 79 4.35 -10.21 -12.56
C LEU A 79 4.96 -9.75 -13.89
N LEU A 80 5.89 -10.52 -14.46
CA LEU A 80 6.50 -10.23 -15.75
C LEU A 80 5.46 -10.31 -16.88
N GLU A 81 4.59 -11.31 -16.88
CA GLU A 81 3.52 -11.46 -17.86
C GLU A 81 2.57 -10.28 -17.82
N VAL A 82 2.02 -9.96 -16.65
CA VAL A 82 1.10 -8.83 -16.48
C VAL A 82 1.77 -7.50 -16.83
N SER A 83 3.04 -7.32 -16.52
CA SER A 83 3.76 -6.09 -16.87
C SER A 83 3.83 -5.89 -18.39
N ARG A 84 4.03 -6.98 -19.17
CA ARG A 84 4.01 -6.94 -20.64
C ARG A 84 2.62 -6.57 -21.19
N GLU A 85 1.56 -7.14 -20.61
CA GLU A 85 0.19 -6.81 -21.03
C GLU A 85 -0.17 -5.34 -20.77
N ILE A 86 0.23 -4.80 -19.62
CA ILE A 86 0.02 -3.38 -19.30
C ILE A 86 0.74 -2.49 -20.30
N VAL A 87 2.01 -2.77 -20.58
CA VAL A 87 2.82 -1.98 -21.53
C VAL A 87 2.27 -2.12 -22.94
N LYS A 88 1.82 -3.31 -23.37
CA LYS A 88 1.19 -3.52 -24.67
C LYS A 88 -0.06 -2.67 -24.83
N LYS A 89 -0.88 -2.51 -23.77
CA LYS A 89 -2.14 -1.77 -23.84
C LYS A 89 -1.99 -0.26 -23.70
N TYR A 90 -1.11 0.19 -22.78
CA TYR A 90 -1.02 1.62 -22.44
C TYR A 90 0.31 2.27 -22.84
N GLY A 91 1.30 1.48 -23.25
CA GLY A 91 2.64 1.96 -23.62
C GLY A 91 3.50 2.45 -22.46
N LYS A 92 2.95 2.50 -21.23
CA LYS A 92 3.61 3.11 -20.08
C LYS A 92 3.05 2.62 -18.74
N ILE A 93 3.79 2.91 -17.67
CA ILE A 93 3.34 2.84 -16.27
C ILE A 93 3.81 4.12 -15.59
N ASP A 94 2.89 4.92 -15.04
CA ASP A 94 3.21 6.20 -14.40
C ASP A 94 3.38 6.07 -12.88
N GLY A 95 2.83 5.01 -12.28
CA GLY A 95 2.98 4.80 -10.84
C GLY A 95 2.72 3.37 -10.38
N LEU A 96 3.25 3.07 -9.19
CA LEU A 96 3.08 1.81 -8.49
C LEU A 96 2.68 2.06 -7.04
N VAL A 97 1.66 1.38 -6.55
CA VAL A 97 1.25 1.37 -5.15
C VAL A 97 1.40 -0.06 -4.61
N ASN A 98 2.37 -0.28 -3.75
CA ASN A 98 2.59 -1.55 -3.06
C ASN A 98 1.75 -1.56 -1.78
N ASN A 99 0.49 -2.04 -1.87
CA ASN A 99 -0.46 -2.07 -0.76
C ASN A 99 -0.77 -3.49 -0.27
N ALA A 100 -0.50 -4.53 -1.06
CA ALA A 100 -0.75 -5.90 -0.63
C ALA A 100 0.01 -6.25 0.66
N PHE A 101 -0.67 -6.99 1.52
CA PHE A 101 -0.02 -7.58 2.69
C PHE A 101 -0.73 -8.87 3.11
N TYR A 102 0.04 -9.77 3.67
CA TYR A 102 -0.45 -10.96 4.36
C TYR A 102 -0.31 -10.77 5.87
N SER A 103 -1.37 -11.10 6.60
CA SER A 103 -1.35 -11.11 8.06
C SER A 103 -1.92 -12.44 8.56
N PRO A 104 -1.21 -13.17 9.40
CA PRO A 104 -1.66 -14.45 9.95
C PRO A 104 -2.84 -14.32 10.93
N ARG A 105 -3.33 -13.10 11.17
CA ARG A 105 -4.49 -12.84 12.06
C ARG A 105 -5.78 -13.57 11.66
N GLN A 106 -5.86 -14.07 10.44
CA GLN A 106 -6.96 -14.93 10.00
C GLN A 106 -6.94 -16.31 10.69
N ASN A 107 -5.80 -16.68 11.28
CA ASN A 107 -5.65 -17.87 12.11
C ASN A 107 -5.24 -17.44 13.53
N ILE A 108 -6.25 -17.20 14.39
CA ILE A 108 -6.07 -16.68 15.76
C ILE A 108 -5.10 -17.52 16.58
N GLU A 109 -5.16 -18.86 16.43
CA GLU A 109 -4.28 -19.77 17.16
C GLU A 109 -2.81 -19.56 16.81
N LYS A 110 -2.51 -19.32 15.53
CA LYS A 110 -1.13 -19.09 15.08
C LYS A 110 -0.62 -17.68 15.40
N SER A 111 -1.49 -16.68 15.42
CA SER A 111 -1.10 -15.31 15.75
C SER A 111 -0.98 -15.04 17.26
N ALA A 112 -1.45 -16.00 18.10
CA ALA A 112 -1.38 -15.91 19.55
C ALA A 112 -0.06 -16.47 20.12
N ASN A 113 0.82 -17.05 19.30
CA ASN A 113 2.09 -17.60 19.77
C ASN A 113 2.95 -16.52 20.41
N LYS A 114 3.56 -16.86 21.55
CA LYS A 114 4.63 -16.04 22.12
C LYS A 114 5.79 -15.97 21.13
N PHE A 115 6.57 -14.90 21.21
CA PHE A 115 7.71 -14.69 20.31
C PHE A 115 8.66 -15.89 20.26
N GLU A 116 8.94 -16.46 21.43
CA GLU A 116 9.85 -17.61 21.58
C GLU A 116 9.39 -18.87 20.84
N ASN A 117 8.07 -18.96 20.56
CA ASN A 117 7.44 -20.10 19.89
C ASN A 117 6.87 -19.71 18.52
N PHE A 118 7.27 -18.55 17.96
CA PHE A 118 6.76 -18.10 16.68
C PHE A 118 7.32 -18.95 15.55
N GLU A 119 6.45 -19.60 14.79
CA GLU A 119 6.82 -20.58 13.75
C GLU A 119 7.59 -19.91 12.60
N LEU A 120 8.75 -20.49 12.22
CA LEU A 120 9.57 -20.01 11.09
C LEU A 120 8.80 -20.06 9.77
N GLY A 121 7.93 -21.06 9.56
CA GLY A 121 7.07 -21.13 8.38
C GLY A 121 6.19 -19.90 8.25
N LEU A 122 5.52 -19.52 9.33
CA LEU A 122 4.67 -18.34 9.36
C LEU A 122 5.45 -17.02 9.18
N TRP A 123 6.67 -16.94 9.73
CA TRP A 123 7.58 -15.83 9.45
C TRP A 123 7.88 -15.73 7.95
N ASN A 124 8.23 -16.84 7.30
CA ASN A 124 8.58 -16.88 5.89
C ASN A 124 7.38 -16.51 5.00
N ASP A 125 6.18 -16.96 5.34
CA ASP A 125 4.95 -16.60 4.60
C ASP A 125 4.72 -15.08 4.60
N VAL A 126 4.85 -14.46 5.78
CA VAL A 126 4.71 -13.00 5.89
C VAL A 126 5.81 -12.26 5.14
N VAL A 127 7.07 -12.69 5.25
CA VAL A 127 8.21 -12.10 4.54
C VAL A 127 8.04 -12.24 3.03
N SER A 128 7.58 -13.41 2.56
CA SER A 128 7.41 -13.66 1.13
C SER A 128 6.43 -12.68 0.47
N VAL A 129 5.32 -12.38 1.12
CA VAL A 129 4.33 -11.44 0.58
C VAL A 129 4.71 -9.99 0.88
N ASN A 130 4.96 -9.67 2.17
CA ASN A 130 5.05 -8.28 2.63
C ASN A 130 6.39 -7.60 2.28
N LEU A 131 7.43 -8.37 2.00
CA LEU A 131 8.75 -7.83 1.67
C LEU A 131 9.25 -8.30 0.31
N THR A 132 9.32 -9.62 0.08
CA THR A 132 9.79 -10.16 -1.20
C THR A 132 8.85 -9.78 -2.35
N GLY A 133 7.52 -9.86 -2.14
CA GLY A 133 6.54 -9.41 -3.14
C GLY A 133 6.67 -7.93 -3.48
N VAL A 134 6.87 -7.07 -2.48
CA VAL A 134 7.11 -5.63 -2.69
C VAL A 134 8.42 -5.39 -3.46
N PHE A 135 9.47 -6.15 -3.14
CA PHE A 135 10.72 -6.11 -3.89
C PHE A 135 10.52 -6.50 -5.35
N LEU A 136 9.83 -7.61 -5.64
CA LEU A 136 9.57 -8.07 -7.02
C LEU A 136 8.73 -7.07 -7.81
N CYS A 137 7.65 -6.55 -7.22
CA CYS A 137 6.83 -5.52 -7.84
C CYS A 137 7.65 -4.26 -8.15
N SER A 138 8.45 -3.80 -7.19
CA SER A 138 9.31 -2.63 -7.37
C SER A 138 10.38 -2.88 -8.43
N GLN A 139 10.98 -4.08 -8.48
CA GLN A 139 11.98 -4.45 -9.47
C GLN A 139 11.40 -4.43 -10.89
N ILE A 140 10.23 -5.03 -11.08
CA ILE A 140 9.63 -5.22 -12.41
C ILE A 140 9.00 -3.92 -12.91
N PHE A 141 8.07 -3.36 -12.15
CA PHE A 141 7.37 -2.14 -12.56
C PHE A 141 8.26 -0.91 -12.47
N GLY A 142 9.13 -0.83 -11.46
CA GLY A 142 10.11 0.24 -11.32
C GLY A 142 11.12 0.28 -12.47
N LYS A 143 11.56 -0.89 -12.99
CA LYS A 143 12.38 -0.96 -14.21
C LYS A 143 11.67 -0.32 -15.40
N ILE A 144 10.38 -0.59 -15.59
CA ILE A 144 9.60 -0.01 -16.68
C ILE A 144 9.53 1.51 -16.51
N ILE A 145 9.16 1.99 -15.31
CA ILE A 145 9.08 3.41 -14.99
C ILE A 145 10.43 4.11 -15.18
N SER A 146 11.55 3.48 -14.77
CA SER A 146 12.89 4.06 -14.86
C SER A 146 13.41 4.19 -16.29
N ASN A 147 12.89 3.40 -17.20
CA ASN A 147 13.27 3.45 -18.62
C ASN A 147 12.44 4.48 -19.42
N GLN A 148 11.41 5.06 -18.81
CA GLN A 148 10.58 6.09 -19.43
C GLN A 148 11.20 7.48 -19.24
N LYS A 149 11.16 8.34 -20.28
CA LYS A 149 11.59 9.75 -20.16
C LYS A 149 10.76 10.54 -19.13
N THR A 150 9.48 10.17 -18.95
CA THR A 150 8.55 10.83 -18.05
C THR A 150 8.80 10.50 -16.58
N GLY A 151 9.52 9.40 -16.28
CA GLY A 151 9.64 8.88 -14.92
C GLY A 151 8.32 8.42 -14.34
N GLY A 152 8.17 8.55 -13.01
CA GLY A 152 6.92 8.20 -12.31
C GLY A 152 7.05 8.20 -10.79
N THR A 153 6.13 7.49 -10.12
CA THR A 153 6.10 7.46 -8.66
C THR A 153 5.84 6.07 -8.12
N ILE A 154 6.46 5.73 -6.99
CA ILE A 154 6.22 4.50 -6.24
C ILE A 154 5.81 4.86 -4.83
N VAL A 155 4.69 4.31 -4.37
CA VAL A 155 4.19 4.47 -3.00
C VAL A 155 4.16 3.10 -2.32
N ASN A 156 4.92 2.97 -1.25
CA ASN A 156 4.98 1.77 -0.45
C ASN A 156 4.15 1.94 0.84
N ILE A 157 3.20 1.05 1.08
CA ILE A 157 2.35 1.12 2.27
C ILE A 157 3.04 0.41 3.45
N SER A 158 3.34 1.19 4.50
CA SER A 158 3.86 0.70 5.77
C SER A 158 2.82 0.84 6.89
N SER A 159 3.24 0.66 8.11
CA SER A 159 2.43 0.71 9.34
C SER A 159 3.19 1.45 10.43
N ILE A 160 2.48 1.97 11.43
CA ILE A 160 3.09 2.47 12.68
C ILE A 160 4.05 1.44 13.29
N TYR A 161 3.80 0.14 13.09
CA TYR A 161 4.70 -0.93 13.56
C TYR A 161 5.95 -1.11 12.67
N GLY A 162 6.09 -0.33 11.60
CA GLY A 162 7.34 -0.19 10.86
C GLY A 162 8.26 0.90 11.40
N ILE A 163 7.77 1.75 12.30
CA ILE A 163 8.54 2.86 12.90
C ILE A 163 8.53 2.86 14.43
N ASN A 164 7.62 2.08 15.04
CA ASN A 164 7.53 1.90 16.50
C ASN A 164 7.45 0.41 16.83
N GLY A 165 7.84 0.05 18.05
CA GLY A 165 7.53 -1.26 18.62
C GLY A 165 6.02 -1.46 18.75
N ALA A 166 5.54 -2.68 18.51
CA ALA A 166 4.14 -3.00 18.69
C ALA A 166 3.77 -3.04 20.18
N ASP A 167 2.84 -2.17 20.59
CA ASP A 167 2.31 -2.19 21.96
C ASP A 167 1.32 -3.35 22.10
N GLN A 168 1.79 -4.48 22.63
CA GLN A 168 0.97 -5.68 22.81
C GLN A 168 -0.15 -5.49 23.86
N ARG A 169 -0.07 -4.47 24.73
CA ARG A 169 -1.07 -4.19 25.77
C ARG A 169 -2.43 -3.80 25.20
N ILE A 170 -2.47 -3.25 23.98
CA ILE A 170 -3.74 -2.87 23.32
C ILE A 170 -4.65 -4.07 23.06
N TYR A 171 -4.09 -5.26 22.92
CA TYR A 171 -4.85 -6.49 22.68
C TYR A 171 -5.51 -7.05 23.96
N GLY A 172 -5.12 -6.57 25.13
CA GLY A 172 -5.70 -6.98 26.41
C GLY A 172 -5.66 -8.48 26.65
N LYS A 173 -6.83 -9.09 26.93
CA LYS A 173 -6.98 -10.53 27.17
C LYS A 173 -7.40 -11.33 25.94
N SER A 174 -7.39 -10.73 24.75
CA SER A 174 -7.91 -11.36 23.50
C SER A 174 -7.04 -12.49 22.94
N LYS A 175 -5.91 -12.81 23.54
CA LYS A 175 -4.90 -13.75 23.00
C LYS A 175 -4.33 -13.34 21.63
N LEU A 176 -4.70 -12.17 21.10
CA LEU A 176 -4.11 -11.63 19.88
C LEU A 176 -2.82 -10.86 20.22
N ASN A 177 -1.92 -10.79 19.26
CA ASN A 177 -0.73 -9.94 19.32
C ASN A 177 -0.38 -9.42 17.92
N SER A 178 0.53 -8.46 17.83
CA SER A 178 1.13 -8.09 16.55
C SER A 178 2.27 -9.07 16.24
N PRO A 179 2.21 -9.79 15.10
CA PRO A 179 3.26 -10.74 14.74
C PRO A 179 4.62 -10.05 14.54
N PRO A 180 5.73 -10.66 14.98
CA PRO A 180 7.07 -10.07 14.83
C PRO A 180 7.45 -9.85 13.36
N SER A 181 7.06 -10.78 12.48
CA SER A 181 7.27 -10.70 11.03
C SER A 181 6.56 -9.50 10.41
N TYR A 182 5.38 -9.11 10.91
CA TYR A 182 4.67 -7.93 10.42
C TYR A 182 5.46 -6.66 10.71
N ALA A 183 5.87 -6.44 11.96
CA ALA A 183 6.66 -5.27 12.35
C ALA A 183 8.00 -5.22 11.58
N ALA A 184 8.72 -6.35 11.51
CA ALA A 184 9.98 -6.44 10.78
C ALA A 184 9.83 -6.08 9.29
N THR A 185 8.82 -6.65 8.60
CA THR A 185 8.60 -6.36 7.18
C THR A 185 8.17 -4.92 6.93
N LYS A 186 7.34 -4.35 7.80
CA LYS A 186 6.90 -2.94 7.67
C LYS A 186 8.03 -1.95 7.97
N GLY A 187 8.96 -2.29 8.88
CA GLY A 187 10.20 -1.53 9.10
C GLY A 187 11.15 -1.61 7.90
N ALA A 188 11.33 -2.81 7.34
CA ALA A 188 12.12 -3.00 6.13
C ALA A 188 11.63 -2.16 4.95
N ILE A 189 10.30 -2.04 4.76
CA ILE A 189 9.69 -1.21 3.71
C ILE A 189 10.09 0.26 3.83
N VAL A 190 10.13 0.82 5.02
CA VAL A 190 10.52 2.23 5.24
C VAL A 190 11.95 2.47 4.78
N ASN A 191 12.89 1.59 5.11
CA ASN A 191 14.28 1.73 4.67
C ASN A 191 14.48 1.37 3.20
N PHE A 192 13.77 0.34 2.70
CA PHE A 192 13.80 -0.04 1.28
C PHE A 192 13.32 1.10 0.36
N THR A 193 12.35 1.88 0.80
CA THR A 193 11.91 3.11 0.11
C THR A 193 13.06 4.09 -0.09
N LYS A 194 13.87 4.34 0.94
CA LYS A 194 15.04 5.23 0.85
C LYS A 194 16.09 4.67 -0.10
N TYR A 195 16.33 3.36 -0.02
CA TYR A 195 17.25 2.68 -0.96
C TYR A 195 16.81 2.88 -2.41
N LEU A 196 15.53 2.64 -2.72
CA LEU A 196 15.02 2.78 -4.08
C LEU A 196 15.05 4.24 -4.57
N ALA A 197 14.73 5.20 -3.70
CA ALA A 197 14.81 6.62 -4.04
C ALA A 197 16.25 7.05 -4.39
N ALA A 198 17.25 6.56 -3.65
CA ALA A 198 18.65 6.78 -3.93
C ALA A 198 19.12 6.04 -5.20
N TYR A 199 18.72 4.79 -5.38
CA TYR A 199 19.09 3.95 -6.51
C TYR A 199 18.63 4.54 -7.85
N TRP A 200 17.40 5.06 -7.90
CA TRP A 200 16.85 5.72 -9.09
C TRP A 200 17.12 7.24 -9.13
N ASN A 201 18.13 7.69 -8.44
CA ASN A 201 18.58 9.09 -8.54
C ASN A 201 18.70 9.52 -10.01
N ARG A 202 18.22 10.71 -10.34
CA ARG A 202 18.18 11.30 -11.70
C ARG A 202 17.38 10.52 -12.77
N LYS A 203 16.59 9.52 -12.37
CA LYS A 203 15.66 8.80 -13.28
C LYS A 203 14.25 9.39 -13.30
N ASN A 204 14.04 10.55 -12.68
CA ASN A 204 12.73 11.19 -12.56
C ASN A 204 11.68 10.27 -11.89
N ILE A 205 12.13 9.42 -10.95
CA ILE A 205 11.26 8.56 -10.14
C ILE A 205 11.26 9.08 -8.71
N ARG A 206 10.06 9.22 -8.14
CA ARG A 206 9.88 9.47 -6.72
C ARG A 206 9.45 8.18 -6.04
N VAL A 207 10.06 7.84 -4.92
CA VAL A 207 9.70 6.67 -4.11
C VAL A 207 9.46 7.13 -2.68
N ASN A 208 8.24 6.93 -2.16
CA ASN A 208 7.89 7.35 -0.82
C ASN A 208 7.13 6.25 -0.07
N THR A 209 7.22 6.27 1.23
CA THR A 209 6.40 5.43 2.12
C THR A 209 5.20 6.22 2.62
N MET A 210 4.06 5.54 2.73
CA MET A 210 2.90 6.00 3.49
C MET A 210 2.72 5.08 4.68
N THR A 211 3.01 5.58 5.89
CA THR A 211 2.91 4.84 7.15
C THR A 211 1.56 5.09 7.79
N LEU A 212 0.77 4.04 7.93
CA LEU A 212 -0.61 4.11 8.36
C LEU A 212 -0.77 3.71 9.82
N GLY A 213 -1.65 4.40 10.51
CA GLY A 213 -2.25 3.97 11.78
C GLY A 213 -3.31 2.89 11.59
N GLY A 214 -4.00 2.54 12.65
CA GLY A 214 -5.06 1.54 12.64
C GLY A 214 -6.32 2.03 11.93
N VAL A 215 -6.83 1.20 11.01
CA VAL A 215 -8.09 1.43 10.31
C VAL A 215 -9.21 0.76 11.08
N LEU A 216 -10.24 1.52 11.45
CA LEU A 216 -11.41 1.01 12.18
C LEU A 216 -12.12 -0.08 11.38
N ASP A 217 -12.39 -1.21 12.01
CA ASP A 217 -13.17 -2.32 11.47
C ASP A 217 -14.01 -2.98 12.58
N GLU A 218 -15.21 -2.50 12.74
CA GLU A 218 -16.15 -3.01 13.76
C GLU A 218 -16.59 -4.45 13.51
N THR A 219 -16.35 -5.00 12.31
CA THR A 219 -16.70 -6.40 12.00
C THR A 219 -15.70 -7.41 12.56
N TYR A 220 -14.44 -6.97 12.78
CA TYR A 220 -13.34 -7.84 13.22
C TYR A 220 -12.67 -7.40 14.53
N MET A 221 -12.94 -6.16 14.98
CA MET A 221 -12.33 -5.58 16.16
C MET A 221 -13.33 -5.52 17.31
N ASP A 222 -12.98 -6.06 18.47
CA ASP A 222 -13.81 -5.88 19.65
C ASP A 222 -13.72 -4.45 20.21
N LYS A 223 -14.77 -4.04 20.93
CA LYS A 223 -14.89 -2.69 21.50
C LYS A 223 -13.73 -2.31 22.43
N LYS A 224 -13.18 -3.30 23.14
CA LYS A 224 -12.07 -3.07 24.06
C LYS A 224 -10.78 -2.76 23.31
N PHE A 225 -10.50 -3.49 22.23
CA PHE A 225 -9.38 -3.20 21.37
C PHE A 225 -9.50 -1.80 20.74
N ILE A 226 -10.68 -1.47 20.20
CA ILE A 226 -10.94 -0.15 19.60
C ILE A 226 -10.69 0.95 20.64
N LYS A 227 -11.20 0.79 21.88
CA LYS A 227 -10.97 1.73 22.97
C LYS A 227 -9.47 1.86 23.29
N ASN A 228 -8.79 0.74 23.58
CA ASN A 228 -7.37 0.73 23.93
C ASN A 228 -6.49 1.34 22.84
N TYR A 229 -6.83 1.08 21.56
CA TYR A 229 -6.15 1.68 20.42
C TYR A 229 -6.38 3.20 20.37
N SER A 230 -7.64 3.63 20.49
CA SER A 230 -8.03 5.04 20.42
C SER A 230 -7.36 5.89 21.49
N GLU A 231 -7.21 5.35 22.71
CA GLU A 231 -6.50 6.02 23.83
C GLU A 231 -5.02 6.26 23.56
N LYS A 232 -4.44 5.58 22.56
CA LYS A 232 -3.04 5.78 22.13
C LYS A 232 -2.90 6.81 21.01
N THR A 233 -3.99 7.26 20.44
CA THR A 233 -3.97 8.29 19.39
C THR A 233 -4.30 9.66 19.99
N MET A 234 -3.63 10.71 19.54
CA MET A 234 -3.97 12.09 19.95
C MET A 234 -5.37 12.50 19.48
N LEU A 235 -5.82 11.96 18.35
CA LEU A 235 -7.16 12.20 17.83
C LEU A 235 -8.25 11.41 18.55
N GLY A 236 -7.90 10.53 19.51
CA GLY A 236 -8.83 9.77 20.35
C GLY A 236 -9.66 8.73 19.60
N ARG A 237 -9.28 8.35 18.37
CA ARG A 237 -10.02 7.39 17.53
C ARG A 237 -9.11 6.68 16.53
N MET A 238 -9.60 5.55 16.02
CA MET A 238 -9.02 4.93 14.83
C MET A 238 -9.44 5.68 13.57
N ALA A 239 -8.71 5.52 12.48
CA ALA A 239 -9.03 6.14 11.21
C ALA A 239 -10.12 5.39 10.46
N ASN A 240 -10.97 6.12 9.73
CA ASN A 240 -11.80 5.55 8.68
C ASN A 240 -10.94 5.21 7.44
N LYS A 241 -11.39 4.26 6.63
CA LYS A 241 -10.63 3.78 5.46
C LYS A 241 -10.36 4.85 4.40
N ASP A 242 -11.20 5.87 4.31
CA ASP A 242 -11.12 6.96 3.34
C ASP A 242 -10.19 8.11 3.77
N GLU A 243 -9.81 8.19 5.03
CA GLU A 243 -8.92 9.24 5.54
C GLU A 243 -7.48 9.14 5.02
N TYR A 244 -7.13 8.04 4.38
CA TYR A 244 -5.83 7.84 3.72
C TYR A 244 -5.79 8.26 2.24
N ASN A 245 -6.96 8.50 1.63
CA ASN A 245 -7.10 8.76 0.20
C ASN A 245 -6.37 10.02 -0.25
N GLY A 246 -6.52 11.10 0.50
CA GLY A 246 -5.88 12.38 0.18
C GLY A 246 -4.35 12.28 0.18
N ALA A 247 -3.78 11.55 1.13
CA ALA A 247 -2.33 11.32 1.22
C ALA A 247 -1.82 10.44 0.07
N LEU A 248 -2.56 9.39 -0.30
CA LEU A 248 -2.22 8.58 -1.47
C LEU A 248 -2.22 9.43 -2.74
N LEU A 249 -3.27 10.21 -2.96
CA LEU A 249 -3.38 11.09 -4.12
C LEU A 249 -2.27 12.14 -4.15
N PHE A 250 -1.92 12.73 -3.00
CA PHE A 250 -0.76 13.61 -2.85
C PHE A 250 0.52 12.95 -3.32
N LEU A 251 0.83 11.73 -2.84
CA LEU A 251 2.06 11.02 -3.20
C LEU A 251 2.10 10.57 -4.67
N LEU A 252 0.96 10.25 -5.27
CA LEU A 252 0.86 9.84 -6.67
C LEU A 252 0.93 11.00 -7.65
N SER A 253 0.58 12.20 -7.21
CA SER A 253 0.40 13.37 -8.08
C SER A 253 1.61 14.33 -8.09
N ASN A 254 1.49 15.40 -8.87
CA ASN A 254 2.46 16.47 -8.93
C ASN A 254 2.50 17.33 -7.65
N ALA A 255 1.52 17.21 -6.75
CA ALA A 255 1.49 17.91 -5.47
C ALA A 255 2.70 17.54 -4.59
N SER A 256 3.28 16.36 -4.77
CA SER A 256 4.48 15.90 -4.07
C SER A 256 5.74 15.85 -4.97
N SER A 257 5.81 16.69 -6.01
CA SER A 257 6.88 16.66 -7.01
C SER A 257 8.30 16.84 -6.44
N TYR A 258 8.44 17.46 -5.27
CA TYR A 258 9.74 17.63 -4.59
C TYR A 258 9.94 16.67 -3.40
N MET A 259 9.19 15.55 -3.37
CA MET A 259 9.22 14.59 -2.26
C MET A 259 9.64 13.20 -2.76
N THR A 260 10.80 12.70 -2.30
CA THR A 260 11.28 11.33 -2.56
C THR A 260 12.09 10.82 -1.37
N GLY A 261 12.08 9.51 -1.11
CA GLY A 261 12.74 8.89 0.04
C GLY A 261 12.08 9.19 1.39
N ALA A 262 10.93 9.85 1.38
CA ALA A 262 10.24 10.30 2.59
C ALA A 262 9.27 9.23 3.12
N ASN A 263 8.93 9.38 4.41
CA ASN A 263 7.89 8.61 5.08
C ASN A 263 6.79 9.57 5.53
N LEU A 264 5.62 9.49 4.89
CA LEU A 264 4.43 10.26 5.26
C LEU A 264 3.62 9.46 6.29
N ILE A 265 3.57 9.95 7.51
CA ILE A 265 2.92 9.27 8.64
C ILE A 265 1.50 9.80 8.80
N LEU A 266 0.51 8.88 8.84
CA LEU A 266 -0.90 9.16 9.07
C LEU A 266 -1.41 8.18 10.12
N ASP A 267 -1.30 8.54 11.39
CA ASP A 267 -1.55 7.64 12.51
C ASP A 267 -2.38 8.24 13.65
N GLY A 268 -2.95 9.42 13.44
CA GLY A 268 -3.73 10.13 14.45
C GLY A 268 -2.91 10.62 15.63
N GLY A 269 -1.59 10.75 15.45
CA GLY A 269 -0.65 11.17 16.49
C GLY A 269 -0.14 10.02 17.38
N TRP A 270 -0.40 8.76 17.02
CA TRP A 270 0.10 7.58 17.77
C TRP A 270 1.60 7.63 18.02
N SER A 271 2.41 8.02 17.03
CA SER A 271 3.87 8.01 17.12
C SER A 271 4.49 9.34 17.56
N ALA A 272 3.69 10.31 18.00
CA ALA A 272 4.17 11.65 18.27
C ALA A 272 4.31 12.00 19.78
N TRP A 273 4.08 11.03 20.67
CA TRP A 273 4.24 11.17 22.13
C TRP A 273 4.89 9.94 22.78
#